data_b6a86e1d62f6aaf2a702e9779f663d66
#
_entry.id   b6a86e1d62f6aaf2a702e9779f663d66
#
_cell.length_a   1.000
_cell.length_b   1.000
_cell.length_c   1.000
_cell.angle_alpha   90.00
_cell.angle_beta   90.00
_cell.angle_gamma   90.00
#
_symmetry.space_group_name_H-M   'P 1'
#
loop_
_entity.id
_entity.type
_entity.pdbx_description
1 polymer ?
#
loop_
_entity_poly.entity_id
_entity_poly.type
_entity_poly.pdbx_seq_one_letter_code
_entity_poly.pdbx_strand_id
1 'polypeptide(L)'
;MWRIGKRDILKYIVIKWLSKELARMDKTLEYYNQNAKQFTSTTQTLEFSQTQNKFLNYLKSDAKILDFGCGAGRDTKYFLEHGYDVDASDGSVEMVKAASKLTGLDVKLLLFEDLNEKDMYDGIWACSSILHCRKEQLVIVFQKMADALKENGIVYTSFKYGNDSCERNGRYFTDFTSESFHDFMLKIPFALVEEWQSSDIRPGRENEKWLNLILRKK
;
A
#
# COMPACT_ATOMS: atom_id res chain seq x y z
N MET A 1 7.22 -11.92 47.61
CA MET A 1 7.73 -10.95 46.61
C MET A 1 7.83 -11.65 45.25
N TRP A 2 6.84 -11.45 44.36
CA TRP A 2 6.78 -12.14 43.07
C TRP A 2 7.77 -11.51 42.09
N ARG A 3 8.79 -12.27 41.66
CA ARG A 3 9.69 -11.83 40.57
C ARG A 3 8.96 -12.01 39.25
N ILE A 4 8.56 -10.93 38.62
CA ILE A 4 8.10 -10.93 37.21
C ILE A 4 9.29 -11.38 36.35
N GLY A 5 9.14 -12.49 35.65
CA GLY A 5 10.19 -13.07 34.83
C GLY A 5 10.44 -12.24 33.56
N LYS A 6 11.66 -12.28 33.00
CA LYS A 6 11.99 -11.58 31.72
C LYS A 6 11.02 -11.93 30.57
N ARG A 7 10.47 -13.16 30.55
CA ARG A 7 9.46 -13.60 29.59
C ARG A 7 8.12 -12.87 29.73
N ASP A 8 7.71 -12.55 30.96
CA ASP A 8 6.43 -11.86 31.20
C ASP A 8 6.53 -10.39 30.87
N ILE A 9 7.68 -9.78 31.09
CA ILE A 9 7.97 -8.39 30.67
C ILE A 9 7.96 -8.28 29.15
N LEU A 10 8.59 -9.22 28.42
CA LEU A 10 8.57 -9.26 26.97
C LEU A 10 7.16 -9.44 26.40
N LYS A 11 6.37 -10.36 26.97
CA LYS A 11 4.96 -10.53 26.58
C LYS A 11 4.15 -9.26 26.81
N TYR A 12 4.31 -8.62 27.96
CA TYR A 12 3.62 -7.36 28.26
C TYR A 12 3.99 -6.24 27.28
N ILE A 13 5.28 -6.11 26.95
CA ILE A 13 5.76 -5.12 25.98
C ILE A 13 5.17 -5.39 24.58
N VAL A 14 5.17 -6.66 24.14
CA VAL A 14 4.60 -7.06 22.84
C VAL A 14 3.10 -6.81 22.80
N ILE A 15 2.34 -7.18 23.84
CA ILE A 15 0.88 -6.93 23.90
C ILE A 15 0.59 -5.43 23.89
N LYS A 16 1.34 -4.64 24.65
CA LYS A 16 1.16 -3.18 24.70
C LYS A 16 1.54 -2.52 23.39
N TRP A 17 2.54 -3.04 22.70
CA TRP A 17 2.93 -2.60 21.36
C TRP A 17 1.83 -2.94 20.34
N LEU A 18 1.35 -4.20 20.31
CA LEU A 18 0.25 -4.65 19.42
C LEU A 18 -1.04 -3.85 19.65
N SER A 19 -1.43 -3.59 20.90
CA SER A 19 -2.64 -2.80 21.18
C SER A 19 -2.50 -1.34 20.71
N LYS A 20 -1.29 -0.77 20.77
CA LYS A 20 -1.01 0.58 20.29
C LYS A 20 -0.99 0.65 18.77
N GLU A 21 -0.55 -0.42 18.10
CA GLU A 21 -0.57 -0.52 16.63
C GLU A 21 -1.99 -0.68 16.09
N LEU A 22 -2.79 -1.59 16.67
CA LEU A 22 -4.21 -1.73 16.35
C LEU A 22 -4.96 -0.40 16.47
N ALA A 23 -4.77 0.32 17.59
CA ALA A 23 -5.42 1.62 17.81
C ALA A 23 -4.99 2.71 16.82
N ARG A 24 -3.83 2.58 16.16
CA ARG A 24 -3.36 3.53 15.13
C ARG A 24 -3.82 3.18 13.73
N MET A 25 -3.86 1.91 13.40
CA MET A 25 -4.51 1.43 12.18
C MET A 25 -5.97 1.85 12.18
N ASP A 26 -6.66 1.70 13.31
CA ASP A 26 -8.04 2.15 13.48
C ASP A 26 -8.19 3.64 13.14
N LYS A 27 -7.27 4.51 13.58
CA LYS A 27 -7.32 5.96 13.27
C LYS A 27 -7.15 6.26 11.78
N THR A 28 -6.21 5.58 11.10
CA THR A 28 -6.01 5.79 9.66
C THR A 28 -7.24 5.31 8.87
N LEU A 29 -7.79 4.16 9.20
CA LEU A 29 -9.00 3.63 8.60
C LEU A 29 -10.22 4.50 8.94
N GLU A 30 -10.32 4.97 10.19
CA GLU A 30 -11.37 5.90 10.61
C GLU A 30 -11.30 7.20 9.80
N TYR A 31 -10.11 7.77 9.60
CA TYR A 31 -9.94 8.95 8.74
C TYR A 31 -10.49 8.70 7.33
N TYR A 32 -10.14 7.57 6.69
CA TYR A 32 -10.63 7.25 5.35
C TYR A 32 -12.13 7.00 5.33
N ASN A 33 -12.70 6.33 6.35
CA ASN A 33 -14.14 6.15 6.48
C ASN A 33 -14.89 7.49 6.63
N GLN A 34 -14.37 8.40 7.46
CA GLN A 34 -15.02 9.70 7.69
C GLN A 34 -14.87 10.67 6.51
N ASN A 35 -13.76 10.60 5.77
CA ASN A 35 -13.43 11.53 4.70
C ASN A 35 -13.59 10.96 3.29
N ALA A 36 -14.24 9.79 3.15
CA ALA A 36 -14.33 9.06 1.88
C ALA A 36 -14.88 9.91 0.73
N LYS A 37 -15.94 10.67 0.95
CA LYS A 37 -16.54 11.54 -0.08
C LYS A 37 -15.58 12.60 -0.59
N GLN A 38 -14.90 13.30 0.33
CA GLN A 38 -13.93 14.33 -0.02
C GLN A 38 -12.71 13.73 -0.71
N PHE A 39 -12.19 12.61 -0.20
CA PHE A 39 -11.06 11.92 -0.80
C PHE A 39 -11.38 11.45 -2.22
N THR A 40 -12.54 10.83 -2.43
CA THR A 40 -13.01 10.39 -3.74
C THR A 40 -13.09 11.57 -4.72
N SER A 41 -13.75 12.68 -4.35
CA SER A 41 -13.91 13.84 -5.23
C SER A 41 -12.57 14.50 -5.63
N THR A 42 -11.54 14.37 -4.82
CA THR A 42 -10.23 15.01 -5.05
C THR A 42 -9.20 14.09 -5.69
N THR A 43 -9.45 12.78 -5.79
CA THR A 43 -8.46 11.82 -6.30
C THR A 43 -8.92 11.00 -7.49
N GLN A 44 -10.24 10.77 -7.64
CA GLN A 44 -10.79 9.84 -8.60
C GLN A 44 -10.58 10.24 -10.07
N THR A 45 -10.48 11.54 -10.34
CA THR A 45 -10.32 12.09 -11.70
C THR A 45 -8.90 12.59 -11.99
N LEU A 46 -7.96 12.37 -11.07
CA LEU A 46 -6.58 12.81 -11.29
C LEU A 46 -5.92 11.97 -12.37
N GLU A 47 -5.24 12.64 -13.28
CA GLU A 47 -4.45 12.02 -14.34
C GLU A 47 -3.20 11.35 -13.73
N PHE A 48 -3.07 10.03 -13.91
CA PHE A 48 -1.95 9.26 -13.37
C PHE A 48 -1.42 8.20 -14.36
N SER A 49 -1.88 8.25 -15.62
CA SER A 49 -1.59 7.26 -16.66
C SER A 49 -0.10 7.05 -16.89
N GLN A 50 0.73 8.08 -16.75
CA GLN A 50 2.17 7.96 -16.91
C GLN A 50 2.78 6.92 -15.95
N THR A 51 2.38 6.94 -14.67
CA THR A 51 2.88 5.99 -13.68
C THR A 51 2.23 4.61 -13.84
N GLN A 52 0.92 4.58 -14.13
CA GLN A 52 0.19 3.34 -14.40
C GLN A 52 0.81 2.61 -15.61
N ASN A 53 1.08 3.31 -16.72
CA ASN A 53 1.72 2.72 -17.89
C ASN A 53 3.15 2.23 -17.62
N LYS A 54 3.93 2.94 -16.78
CA LYS A 54 5.25 2.43 -16.36
C LYS A 54 5.13 1.04 -15.71
N PHE A 55 4.18 0.85 -14.81
CA PHE A 55 3.94 -0.45 -14.19
C PHE A 55 3.46 -1.50 -15.21
N LEU A 56 2.50 -1.15 -16.07
CA LEU A 56 1.97 -2.05 -17.08
C LEU A 56 3.03 -2.52 -18.10
N ASN A 57 4.06 -1.71 -18.37
CA ASN A 57 5.16 -2.10 -19.27
C ASN A 57 5.96 -3.31 -18.77
N TYR A 58 5.84 -3.68 -17.49
CA TYR A 58 6.47 -4.87 -16.92
C TYR A 58 5.56 -6.10 -16.91
N LEU A 59 4.32 -5.96 -17.34
CA LEU A 59 3.30 -7.00 -17.32
C LEU A 59 2.92 -7.44 -18.74
N LYS A 60 2.44 -8.68 -18.86
CA LYS A 60 1.81 -9.16 -20.08
C LYS A 60 0.40 -8.59 -20.22
N SER A 61 -0.14 -8.54 -21.43
CA SER A 61 -1.47 -7.98 -21.71
C SER A 61 -2.64 -8.71 -21.03
N ASP A 62 -2.44 -9.96 -20.62
CA ASP A 62 -3.41 -10.82 -19.93
C ASP A 62 -3.09 -10.98 -18.42
N ALA A 63 -2.23 -10.14 -17.89
CA ALA A 63 -1.78 -10.24 -16.51
C ALA A 63 -2.93 -10.02 -15.52
N LYS A 64 -2.87 -10.77 -14.41
CA LYS A 64 -3.75 -10.54 -13.25
C LYS A 64 -3.09 -9.61 -12.27
N ILE A 65 -3.79 -8.52 -11.94
CA ILE A 65 -3.31 -7.44 -11.07
C ILE A 65 -4.12 -7.42 -9.78
N LEU A 66 -3.44 -7.22 -8.64
CA LEU A 66 -4.07 -6.79 -7.39
C LEU A 66 -3.85 -5.29 -7.20
N ASP A 67 -4.93 -4.50 -7.14
CA ASP A 67 -4.89 -3.12 -6.63
C ASP A 67 -5.04 -3.15 -5.11
N PHE A 68 -3.92 -2.99 -4.41
CA PHE A 68 -3.77 -3.25 -2.98
C PHE A 68 -3.81 -1.94 -2.18
N GLY A 69 -4.97 -1.64 -1.59
CA GLY A 69 -5.31 -0.35 -1.03
C GLY A 69 -5.82 0.60 -2.13
N CYS A 70 -6.83 0.15 -2.85
CA CYS A 70 -7.33 0.79 -4.07
C CYS A 70 -8.03 2.15 -3.85
N GLY A 71 -8.29 2.52 -2.60
CA GLY A 71 -9.03 3.74 -2.29
C GLY A 71 -10.39 3.76 -2.98
N ALA A 72 -10.68 4.84 -3.72
CA ALA A 72 -11.94 5.00 -4.43
C ALA A 72 -11.97 4.33 -5.83
N GLY A 73 -10.96 3.51 -6.19
CA GLY A 73 -10.97 2.67 -7.38
C GLY A 73 -10.45 3.34 -8.67
N ARG A 74 -9.75 4.49 -8.59
CA ARG A 74 -9.20 5.19 -9.78
C ARG A 74 -8.30 4.27 -10.60
N ASP A 75 -7.32 3.66 -9.95
CA ASP A 75 -6.30 2.85 -10.63
C ASP A 75 -6.89 1.49 -11.04
N THR A 76 -7.73 0.90 -10.20
CA THR A 76 -8.53 -0.30 -10.55
C THR A 76 -9.29 -0.10 -11.86
N LYS A 77 -10.04 1.02 -11.97
CA LYS A 77 -10.81 1.34 -13.18
C LYS A 77 -9.89 1.48 -14.39
N TYR A 78 -8.76 2.16 -14.23
CA TYR A 78 -7.78 2.33 -15.30
C TYR A 78 -7.30 0.98 -15.84
N PHE A 79 -6.91 0.05 -14.98
CA PHE A 79 -6.43 -1.26 -15.40
C PHE A 79 -7.52 -2.10 -16.08
N LEU A 80 -8.75 -2.06 -15.59
CA LEU A 80 -9.90 -2.72 -16.23
C LEU A 80 -10.16 -2.17 -17.64
N GLU A 81 -10.11 -0.83 -17.82
CA GLU A 81 -10.30 -0.18 -19.12
C GLU A 81 -9.17 -0.51 -20.10
N HIS A 82 -8.00 -0.94 -19.61
CA HIS A 82 -6.88 -1.42 -20.42
C HIS A 82 -6.86 -2.94 -20.62
N GLY A 83 -7.92 -3.65 -20.20
CA GLY A 83 -8.14 -5.07 -20.50
C GLY A 83 -7.45 -6.05 -19.54
N TYR A 84 -6.98 -5.60 -18.37
CA TYR A 84 -6.38 -6.46 -17.37
C TYR A 84 -7.43 -7.15 -16.48
N ASP A 85 -7.11 -8.35 -15.99
CA ASP A 85 -7.87 -9.01 -14.91
C ASP A 85 -7.46 -8.39 -13.57
N VAL A 86 -8.41 -7.75 -12.87
CA VAL A 86 -8.09 -6.95 -11.69
C VAL A 86 -8.92 -7.41 -10.49
N ASP A 87 -8.21 -7.80 -9.42
CA ASP A 87 -8.76 -7.83 -8.07
C ASP A 87 -8.40 -6.53 -7.35
N ALA A 88 -9.32 -6.01 -6.51
CA ALA A 88 -9.10 -4.80 -5.74
C ALA A 88 -9.45 -5.00 -4.27
N SER A 89 -8.71 -4.36 -3.38
CA SER A 89 -8.96 -4.40 -1.94
C SER A 89 -8.61 -3.08 -1.25
N ASP A 90 -9.33 -2.79 -0.17
CA ASP A 90 -9.03 -1.67 0.72
C ASP A 90 -9.43 -2.01 2.15
N GLY A 91 -8.76 -1.41 3.14
CA GLY A 91 -9.10 -1.59 4.57
C GLY A 91 -10.27 -0.73 5.04
N SER A 92 -10.68 0.29 4.29
CA SER A 92 -11.78 1.19 4.63
C SER A 92 -13.08 0.71 3.97
N VAL A 93 -14.10 0.47 4.78
CA VAL A 93 -15.44 0.07 4.30
C VAL A 93 -16.03 1.10 3.31
N GLU A 94 -15.83 2.38 3.55
CA GLU A 94 -16.35 3.44 2.68
C GLU A 94 -15.57 3.54 1.35
N MET A 95 -14.25 3.25 1.36
CA MET A 95 -13.46 3.15 0.13
C MET A 95 -13.87 1.93 -0.69
N VAL A 96 -14.05 0.77 -0.07
CA VAL A 96 -14.57 -0.44 -0.72
C VAL A 96 -15.90 -0.16 -1.43
N LYS A 97 -16.87 0.50 -0.74
CA LYS A 97 -18.14 0.88 -1.35
C LYS A 97 -17.97 1.83 -2.55
N ALA A 98 -17.10 2.82 -2.41
CA ALA A 98 -16.84 3.79 -3.49
C ALA A 98 -16.19 3.12 -4.70
N ALA A 99 -15.19 2.28 -4.48
CA ALA A 99 -14.48 1.55 -5.53
C ALA A 99 -15.41 0.54 -6.22
N SER A 100 -16.18 -0.26 -5.48
CA SER A 100 -17.14 -1.21 -6.07
C SER A 100 -18.18 -0.50 -6.92
N LYS A 101 -18.68 0.66 -6.47
CA LYS A 101 -19.62 1.46 -7.26
C LYS A 101 -19.01 2.00 -8.55
N LEU A 102 -17.72 2.40 -8.52
CA LEU A 102 -17.03 2.96 -9.67
C LEU A 102 -16.69 1.90 -10.71
N THR A 103 -16.22 0.73 -10.25
CA THR A 103 -15.58 -0.30 -11.10
C THR A 103 -16.54 -1.42 -11.48
N GLY A 104 -17.62 -1.61 -10.72
CA GLY A 104 -18.50 -2.78 -10.85
C GLY A 104 -17.93 -4.07 -10.24
N LEU A 105 -16.72 -4.03 -9.68
CA LEU A 105 -16.11 -5.19 -9.01
C LEU A 105 -16.67 -5.39 -7.60
N ASP A 106 -16.58 -6.63 -7.13
CA ASP A 106 -16.71 -6.96 -5.70
C ASP A 106 -15.37 -6.70 -5.01
N VAL A 107 -15.13 -5.43 -4.64
CA VAL A 107 -13.90 -5.00 -3.98
C VAL A 107 -13.84 -5.59 -2.57
N LYS A 108 -12.72 -6.22 -2.22
CA LYS A 108 -12.56 -6.91 -0.95
C LYS A 108 -12.24 -5.93 0.20
N LEU A 109 -12.93 -6.06 1.30
CA LEU A 109 -12.51 -5.43 2.57
C LEU A 109 -11.37 -6.25 3.15
N LEU A 110 -10.14 -5.74 3.07
CA LEU A 110 -8.92 -6.48 3.44
C LEU A 110 -7.87 -5.56 4.03
N LEU A 111 -7.35 -5.92 5.19
CA LEU A 111 -6.16 -5.27 5.75
C LEU A 111 -4.89 -5.81 5.08
N PHE A 112 -3.83 -5.01 5.04
CA PHE A 112 -2.60 -5.39 4.34
C PHE A 112 -1.96 -6.68 4.90
N GLU A 113 -2.00 -6.87 6.20
CA GLU A 113 -1.49 -8.06 6.88
C GLU A 113 -2.35 -9.32 6.70
N ASP A 114 -3.57 -9.18 6.20
CA ASP A 114 -4.49 -10.30 6.00
C ASP A 114 -4.42 -10.89 4.58
N LEU A 115 -3.61 -10.31 3.69
CA LEU A 115 -3.36 -10.87 2.36
C LEU A 115 -2.82 -12.31 2.49
N ASN A 116 -3.51 -13.28 1.90
CA ASN A 116 -3.20 -14.70 2.06
C ASN A 116 -3.24 -15.52 0.76
N GLU A 117 -3.47 -14.87 -0.36
CA GLU A 117 -3.37 -15.44 -1.71
C GLU A 117 -1.95 -15.97 -1.94
N LYS A 118 -1.83 -16.99 -2.81
CA LYS A 118 -0.55 -17.63 -3.15
C LYS A 118 -0.42 -17.73 -4.66
N ASP A 119 0.71 -17.29 -5.19
CA ASP A 119 1.09 -17.41 -6.62
C ASP A 119 -0.05 -17.04 -7.59
N MET A 120 -0.85 -16.02 -7.22
CA MET A 120 -2.05 -15.63 -7.94
C MET A 120 -1.82 -14.49 -8.92
N TYR A 121 -1.04 -13.47 -8.54
CA TYR A 121 -0.94 -12.22 -9.27
C TYR A 121 0.36 -12.12 -10.07
N ASP A 122 0.27 -11.56 -11.27
CA ASP A 122 1.42 -11.17 -12.09
C ASP A 122 1.98 -9.82 -11.63
N GLY A 123 1.09 -8.95 -11.12
CA GLY A 123 1.45 -7.65 -10.58
C GLY A 123 0.63 -7.24 -9.36
N ILE A 124 1.25 -6.51 -8.43
CA ILE A 124 0.58 -5.84 -7.31
C ILE A 124 0.84 -4.34 -7.41
N TRP A 125 -0.25 -3.58 -7.43
CA TRP A 125 -0.24 -2.13 -7.42
C TRP A 125 -0.58 -1.64 -6.01
N ALA A 126 0.40 -1.07 -5.30
CA ALA A 126 0.26 -0.55 -3.93
C ALA A 126 0.56 0.96 -3.91
N CYS A 127 -0.22 1.72 -4.68
CA CYS A 127 -0.03 3.16 -4.89
C CYS A 127 -0.50 3.97 -3.68
N SER A 128 0.44 4.63 -3.00
CA SER A 128 0.13 5.51 -1.86
C SER A 128 -0.73 4.84 -0.78
N SER A 129 -0.58 3.53 -0.60
CA SER A 129 -1.41 2.69 0.27
C SER A 129 -0.63 2.13 1.47
N ILE A 130 0.36 1.25 1.23
CA ILE A 130 1.12 0.58 2.29
C ILE A 130 2.03 1.54 3.10
N LEU A 131 2.21 2.76 2.65
CA LEU A 131 2.92 3.81 3.40
C LEU A 131 2.29 4.12 4.77
N HIS A 132 1.06 3.67 5.02
CA HIS A 132 0.39 3.80 6.31
C HIS A 132 0.80 2.70 7.31
N CYS A 133 1.55 1.70 6.87
CA CYS A 133 2.17 0.68 7.72
C CYS A 133 3.49 1.19 8.32
N ARG A 134 3.83 0.71 9.52
CA ARG A 134 5.16 0.93 10.09
C ARG A 134 6.22 0.09 9.38
N LYS A 135 7.49 0.47 9.52
CA LYS A 135 8.61 -0.25 8.89
C LYS A 135 8.62 -1.74 9.26
N GLU A 136 8.28 -2.09 10.50
CA GLU A 136 8.19 -3.48 10.97
C GLU A 136 7.04 -4.23 10.31
N GLN A 137 5.88 -3.59 10.17
CA GLN A 137 4.71 -4.15 9.48
C GLN A 137 4.97 -4.26 7.97
N LEU A 138 5.66 -3.29 7.37
CA LEU A 138 6.03 -3.33 5.94
C LEU A 138 6.82 -4.60 5.60
N VAL A 139 7.72 -5.08 6.47
CA VAL A 139 8.44 -6.35 6.25
C VAL A 139 7.45 -7.51 6.08
N ILE A 140 6.41 -7.58 6.93
CA ILE A 140 5.37 -8.61 6.86
C ILE A 140 4.53 -8.44 5.60
N VAL A 141 4.10 -7.21 5.30
CA VAL A 141 3.28 -6.90 4.12
C VAL A 141 4.02 -7.23 2.84
N PHE A 142 5.30 -6.88 2.72
CA PHE A 142 6.12 -7.25 1.55
C PHE A 142 6.29 -8.76 1.42
N GLN A 143 6.43 -9.51 2.54
CA GLN A 143 6.46 -10.98 2.48
C GLN A 143 5.13 -11.53 1.95
N LYS A 144 4.00 -11.01 2.41
CA LYS A 144 2.68 -11.40 1.94
C LYS A 144 2.44 -11.08 0.47
N MET A 145 2.90 -9.91 0.01
CA MET A 145 2.86 -9.58 -1.41
C MET A 145 3.73 -10.54 -2.24
N ALA A 146 4.91 -10.91 -1.75
CA ALA A 146 5.76 -11.88 -2.42
C ALA A 146 5.10 -13.27 -2.50
N ASP A 147 4.43 -13.69 -1.44
CA ASP A 147 3.69 -14.95 -1.41
C ASP A 147 2.50 -14.95 -2.40
N ALA A 148 1.81 -13.82 -2.54
CA ALA A 148 0.67 -13.66 -3.44
C ALA A 148 1.07 -13.52 -4.93
N LEU A 149 2.29 -13.08 -5.19
CA LEU A 149 2.82 -12.94 -6.54
C LEU A 149 3.28 -14.28 -7.11
N LYS A 150 3.03 -14.47 -8.39
CA LYS A 150 3.68 -15.51 -9.21
C LYS A 150 5.20 -15.29 -9.25
N GLU A 151 5.92 -16.28 -9.77
CA GLU A 151 7.36 -16.16 -10.01
C GLU A 151 7.66 -14.97 -10.94
N ASN A 152 8.69 -14.18 -10.61
CA ASN A 152 9.05 -12.93 -11.30
C ASN A 152 7.98 -11.83 -11.28
N GLY A 153 6.95 -11.95 -10.46
CA GLY A 153 5.89 -10.96 -10.32
C GLY A 153 6.43 -9.58 -9.89
N ILE A 154 5.69 -8.54 -10.26
CA ILE A 154 6.08 -7.14 -10.15
C ILE A 154 5.23 -6.44 -9.09
N VAL A 155 5.86 -5.60 -8.27
CA VAL A 155 5.17 -4.64 -7.38
C VAL A 155 5.48 -3.22 -7.83
N TYR A 156 4.44 -2.38 -7.92
CA TYR A 156 4.61 -0.94 -7.79
C TYR A 156 4.21 -0.50 -6.39
N THR A 157 5.02 0.37 -5.79
CA THR A 157 4.65 1.04 -4.53
C THR A 157 5.21 2.45 -4.48
N SER A 158 4.57 3.31 -3.68
CA SER A 158 5.04 4.68 -3.48
C SER A 158 4.95 5.14 -2.03
N PHE A 159 5.94 5.92 -1.62
CA PHE A 159 6.06 6.51 -0.30
C PHE A 159 6.26 8.02 -0.40
N LYS A 160 5.91 8.77 0.64
CA LYS A 160 6.36 10.17 0.72
C LYS A 160 7.88 10.20 0.82
N TYR A 161 8.50 11.12 0.06
CA TYR A 161 9.94 11.28 0.09
C TYR A 161 10.38 12.05 1.34
N GLY A 162 11.11 11.39 2.21
CA GLY A 162 11.59 11.97 3.47
C GLY A 162 12.13 10.91 4.44
N ASN A 163 12.50 11.33 5.63
CA ASN A 163 13.04 10.46 6.68
C ASN A 163 12.08 10.28 7.87
N ASP A 164 10.91 10.92 7.84
CA ASP A 164 9.99 10.93 8.97
C ASP A 164 9.05 9.72 8.92
N SER A 165 8.76 9.20 10.13
CA SER A 165 7.69 8.22 10.32
C SER A 165 6.80 8.72 11.44
N CYS A 166 5.66 9.33 11.10
CA CYS A 166 4.82 10.03 12.07
C CYS A 166 3.34 10.07 11.69
N GLU A 167 2.50 10.44 12.65
CA GLU A 167 1.11 10.79 12.41
C GLU A 167 1.00 12.20 11.84
N ARG A 168 0.32 12.34 10.70
CA ARG A 168 0.03 13.61 10.02
C ARG A 168 -1.43 13.64 9.58
N ASN A 169 -2.15 14.67 9.97
CA ASN A 169 -3.56 14.85 9.57
C ASN A 169 -4.44 13.61 9.81
N GLY A 170 -4.32 12.99 10.99
CA GLY A 170 -5.11 11.82 11.40
C GLY A 170 -4.69 10.48 10.79
N ARG A 171 -3.59 10.42 10.05
CA ARG A 171 -3.05 9.20 9.44
C ARG A 171 -1.58 9.02 9.80
N TYR A 172 -1.16 7.78 9.94
CA TYR A 172 0.25 7.44 10.05
C TYR A 172 0.91 7.37 8.67
N PHE A 173 2.16 7.79 8.58
CA PHE A 173 2.98 7.71 7.37
C PHE A 173 4.37 7.20 7.70
N THR A 174 4.86 6.28 6.89
CA THR A 174 6.27 5.91 6.81
C THR A 174 6.83 6.54 5.54
N ASP A 175 7.77 7.44 5.70
CA ASP A 175 8.46 8.08 4.59
C ASP A 175 9.78 7.35 4.32
N PHE A 176 10.24 7.43 3.08
CA PHE A 176 11.55 6.93 2.68
C PHE A 176 12.27 7.92 1.76
N THR A 177 13.58 8.05 1.94
CA THR A 177 14.49 8.50 0.89
C THR A 177 14.96 7.27 0.08
N SER A 178 15.57 7.47 -1.09
CA SER A 178 16.18 6.39 -1.86
C SER A 178 17.14 5.57 -1.00
N GLU A 179 18.06 6.23 -0.30
CA GLU A 179 19.03 5.59 0.58
C GLU A 179 18.36 4.74 1.67
N SER A 180 17.41 5.32 2.43
CA SER A 180 16.74 4.61 3.52
C SER A 180 15.86 3.46 3.03
N PHE A 181 15.32 3.54 1.79
CA PHE A 181 14.60 2.42 1.20
C PHE A 181 15.54 1.31 0.73
N HIS A 182 16.72 1.64 0.17
CA HIS A 182 17.73 0.64 -0.19
C HIS A 182 18.19 -0.16 1.04
N ASP A 183 18.39 0.49 2.18
CA ASP A 183 18.67 -0.21 3.44
C ASP A 183 17.49 -1.10 3.89
N PHE A 184 16.27 -0.62 3.70
CA PHE A 184 15.06 -1.40 4.03
C PHE A 184 14.90 -2.62 3.12
N MET A 185 15.28 -2.54 1.85
CA MET A 185 15.21 -3.63 0.87
C MET A 185 16.01 -4.87 1.27
N LEU A 186 17.02 -4.74 2.12
CA LEU A 186 17.76 -5.89 2.65
C LEU A 186 16.90 -6.83 3.50
N LYS A 187 15.71 -6.38 3.92
CA LYS A 187 14.78 -7.10 4.80
C LYS A 187 13.58 -7.71 4.06
N ILE A 188 13.46 -7.47 2.76
CA ILE A 188 12.29 -7.88 1.97
C ILE A 188 12.69 -8.74 0.77
N PRO A 189 11.83 -9.67 0.32
CA PRO A 189 12.14 -10.63 -0.75
C PRO A 189 11.95 -10.04 -2.15
N PHE A 190 12.46 -8.81 -2.37
CA PHE A 190 12.34 -8.11 -3.63
C PHE A 190 13.68 -7.55 -4.12
N ALA A 191 13.81 -7.41 -5.43
CA ALA A 191 14.89 -6.67 -6.10
C ALA A 191 14.33 -5.37 -6.69
N LEU A 192 15.11 -4.29 -6.63
CA LEU A 192 14.75 -3.02 -7.28
C LEU A 192 14.90 -3.16 -8.79
N VAL A 193 13.87 -2.74 -9.52
CA VAL A 193 13.86 -2.69 -10.99
C VAL A 193 13.96 -1.25 -11.47
N GLU A 194 13.12 -0.37 -10.92
CA GLU A 194 13.10 1.06 -11.27
C GLU A 194 12.75 1.89 -10.04
N GLU A 195 13.35 3.08 -9.96
CA GLU A 195 13.12 4.06 -8.91
C GLU A 195 13.07 5.46 -9.53
N TRP A 196 12.12 6.29 -9.10
CA TRP A 196 12.09 7.71 -9.46
C TRP A 196 11.37 8.56 -8.43
N GLN A 197 11.63 9.84 -8.44
CA GLN A 197 10.87 10.82 -7.67
C GLN A 197 9.84 11.52 -8.56
N SER A 198 8.68 11.83 -7.97
CA SER A 198 7.66 12.67 -8.59
C SER A 198 7.13 13.71 -7.62
N SER A 199 6.50 14.77 -8.15
CA SER A 199 5.71 15.69 -7.34
C SER A 199 4.31 15.10 -7.06
N ASP A 200 3.66 15.57 -5.99
CA ASP A 200 2.25 15.26 -5.77
C ASP A 200 1.41 15.89 -6.89
N ILE A 201 0.51 15.11 -7.47
CA ILE A 201 -0.31 15.55 -8.61
C ILE A 201 -1.55 16.33 -8.17
N ARG A 202 -1.83 16.41 -6.87
CA ARG A 202 -2.97 17.16 -6.34
C ARG A 202 -2.66 18.64 -6.33
N PRO A 203 -3.60 19.50 -6.77
CA PRO A 203 -3.41 20.95 -6.76
C PRO A 203 -3.02 21.48 -5.37
N GLY A 204 -2.03 22.39 -5.33
CA GLY A 204 -1.51 23.01 -4.10
C GLY A 204 -0.57 22.13 -3.28
N ARG A 205 -0.16 20.98 -3.81
CA ARG A 205 0.77 20.04 -3.15
C ARG A 205 2.01 19.72 -3.98
N GLU A 206 2.34 20.53 -4.95
CA GLU A 206 3.42 20.31 -5.94
C GLU A 206 4.81 20.22 -5.27
N ASN A 207 4.95 20.80 -4.08
CA ASN A 207 6.18 20.76 -3.27
C ASN A 207 6.36 19.41 -2.54
N GLU A 208 5.30 18.62 -2.37
CA GLU A 208 5.39 17.30 -1.78
C GLU A 208 5.98 16.32 -2.79
N LYS A 209 7.01 15.58 -2.39
CA LYS A 209 7.68 14.60 -3.25
C LYS A 209 7.30 13.18 -2.86
N TRP A 210 7.31 12.31 -3.85
CA TRP A 210 7.07 10.89 -3.74
C TRP A 210 8.28 10.10 -4.22
N LEU A 211 8.62 9.06 -3.51
CA LEU A 211 9.49 7.97 -3.95
C LEU A 211 8.61 6.90 -4.59
N ASN A 212 8.84 6.61 -5.85
CA ASN A 212 8.13 5.60 -6.61
C ASN A 212 9.08 4.44 -6.92
N LEU A 213 8.60 3.23 -6.82
CA LEU A 213 9.42 2.02 -6.88
C LEU A 213 8.71 0.94 -7.69
N ILE A 214 9.43 0.36 -8.63
CA ILE A 214 9.08 -0.92 -9.26
C ILE A 214 10.03 -1.98 -8.71
N LEU A 215 9.46 -3.02 -8.14
CA LEU A 215 10.17 -4.11 -7.50
C LEU A 215 9.79 -5.44 -8.15
N ARG A 216 10.73 -6.39 -8.19
CA ARG A 216 10.52 -7.75 -8.68
C ARG A 216 10.70 -8.77 -7.54
N LYS A 217 9.80 -9.74 -7.44
CA LYS A 217 9.94 -10.89 -6.55
C LYS A 217 11.26 -11.63 -6.88
N LYS A 218 12.04 -11.95 -5.82
CA LYS A 218 13.29 -12.75 -5.90
C LYS A 218 12.99 -14.22 -6.00
#